data_aee4d44646c5b20d49b7bfb4432b2fd3
#
_entry.id   aee4d44646c5b20d49b7bfb4432b2fd3
#
_cell.length_a   1.000
_cell.length_b   1.000
_cell.length_c   1.000
_cell.angle_alpha   90.00
_cell.angle_beta   90.00
_cell.angle_gamma   90.00
#
_symmetry.space_group_name_H-M   'P 1'
#
loop_
_entity.id
_entity.type
_entity.pdbx_description
1 polymer ?
#
loop_
_entity_poly.entity_id
_entity_poly.type
_entity_poly.pdbx_seq_one_letter_code
_entity_poly.pdbx_strand_id
1 'polypeptide(L)'
;LKVNDEIRYFSLLSTKTKSPLTKNLNGIQGQLIDRTAETILKQENEKLISLNQEAYDSLKDKNARLEKISNRLAKYLSPQIYKNIFESDTEHTNEYKRKKLTVFFSDIKGFTELSDSLDPDLLAELINDYLSAMTDIALKHGGTIDKFIGDAILVFFGDPESEGLKKDASKCLSMAIAMQNKVTELDKSWREDHGIAEGLKVRIGISTGYCTVGNFGSVQRVDYTVLGSTVNLASRLESICQPKEILVAPETKVLLEKDFKFEAQEAVSLKGFNQPVVPYQYLDLKETTSPEILKGDVVDII
;
A
#
# COMPACT_ATOMS: atom_id res chain seq x y z
N LEU A 1 -48.64 -22.29 -37.27
CA LEU A 1 -50.05 -22.11 -37.67
C LEU A 1 -50.70 -21.02 -36.84
N LYS A 2 -51.58 -20.24 -37.45
CA LYS A 2 -52.39 -19.25 -36.74
C LYS A 2 -53.74 -19.85 -36.44
N VAL A 3 -54.09 -19.98 -35.18
CA VAL A 3 -55.35 -20.57 -34.72
C VAL A 3 -55.99 -19.55 -33.74
N ASN A 4 -57.19 -19.06 -34.06
CA ASN A 4 -57.89 -18.04 -33.29
C ASN A 4 -57.04 -16.81 -32.96
N ASP A 5 -56.34 -16.28 -33.95
CA ASP A 5 -55.38 -15.18 -33.87
C ASP A 5 -54.12 -15.45 -33.03
N GLU A 6 -53.96 -16.61 -32.44
CA GLU A 6 -52.75 -17.04 -31.74
C GLU A 6 -51.81 -17.84 -32.65
N ILE A 7 -50.51 -17.64 -32.51
CA ILE A 7 -49.49 -18.43 -33.21
C ILE A 7 -49.27 -19.70 -32.41
N ARG A 8 -49.54 -20.86 -33.06
CA ARG A 8 -49.28 -22.18 -32.46
C ARG A 8 -48.21 -22.91 -33.27
N TYR A 9 -47.37 -23.65 -32.59
CA TYR A 9 -46.30 -24.45 -33.15
C TYR A 9 -46.65 -25.92 -33.15
N PHE A 10 -46.59 -26.57 -34.32
CA PHE A 10 -46.90 -28.01 -34.45
C PHE A 10 -45.74 -28.72 -35.09
N SER A 11 -45.44 -29.93 -34.62
CA SER A 11 -44.60 -30.88 -35.32
C SER A 11 -45.46 -31.94 -36.04
N LEU A 12 -45.11 -32.23 -37.29
CA LEU A 12 -45.78 -33.30 -38.09
C LEU A 12 -44.86 -34.51 -38.10
N LEU A 13 -45.29 -35.60 -37.48
CA LEU A 13 -44.65 -36.90 -37.58
C LEU A 13 -45.38 -37.71 -38.66
N SER A 14 -44.71 -38.09 -39.74
CA SER A 14 -45.34 -38.87 -40.81
C SER A 14 -44.63 -40.20 -41.00
N THR A 15 -45.40 -41.26 -41.08
CA THR A 15 -44.93 -42.63 -41.44
C THR A 15 -45.58 -43.16 -42.69
N LYS A 16 -44.77 -43.80 -43.55
CA LYS A 16 -45.28 -44.48 -44.73
C LYS A 16 -45.79 -45.82 -44.31
N THR A 17 -47.04 -46.09 -44.58
CA THR A 17 -47.65 -47.37 -44.32
C THR A 17 -47.69 -48.22 -45.59
N LYS A 18 -47.35 -49.49 -45.51
CA LYS A 18 -47.46 -50.50 -46.58
C LYS A 18 -48.61 -51.44 -46.33
N SER A 19 -49.37 -51.82 -47.35
CA SER A 19 -50.39 -52.82 -47.26
C SER A 19 -49.76 -54.18 -46.89
N PRO A 20 -50.30 -54.89 -45.89
CA PRO A 20 -49.86 -56.27 -45.62
C PRO A 20 -50.06 -57.26 -46.76
N LEU A 21 -51.05 -56.98 -47.60
CA LEU A 21 -51.43 -57.88 -48.66
C LEU A 21 -50.63 -57.66 -49.96
N THR A 22 -50.31 -56.45 -50.32
CA THR A 22 -49.69 -56.12 -51.62
C THR A 22 -48.23 -55.66 -51.54
N LYS A 23 -47.70 -55.47 -50.36
CA LYS A 23 -46.39 -54.89 -50.08
C LYS A 23 -46.15 -53.50 -50.70
N ASN A 24 -47.15 -52.89 -51.30
CA ASN A 24 -47.10 -51.57 -51.90
C ASN A 24 -47.37 -50.49 -50.93
N LEU A 25 -46.87 -49.27 -51.19
CA LEU A 25 -47.12 -48.09 -50.38
C LEU A 25 -48.56 -47.64 -50.54
N ASN A 26 -49.41 -47.81 -49.50
CA ASN A 26 -50.85 -47.52 -49.54
C ASN A 26 -51.30 -46.28 -48.88
N GLY A 27 -50.41 -45.59 -48.18
CA GLY A 27 -50.77 -44.35 -47.54
C GLY A 27 -49.66 -43.73 -46.71
N ILE A 28 -49.93 -42.54 -46.20
CA ILE A 28 -49.11 -41.82 -45.28
C ILE A 28 -49.97 -41.57 -44.07
N GLN A 29 -49.56 -42.06 -42.92
CA GLN A 29 -50.18 -41.69 -41.62
C GLN A 29 -49.37 -40.53 -40.99
N GLY A 30 -50.07 -39.48 -40.63
CA GLY A 30 -49.48 -38.34 -39.97
C GLY A 30 -50.07 -38.08 -38.61
N GLN A 31 -49.24 -37.75 -37.65
CA GLN A 31 -49.66 -37.27 -36.33
C GLN A 31 -49.22 -35.82 -36.18
N LEU A 32 -50.13 -34.95 -35.80
CA LEU A 32 -49.84 -33.53 -35.51
C LEU A 32 -49.74 -33.39 -33.98
N ILE A 33 -48.60 -32.93 -33.55
CA ILE A 33 -48.32 -32.72 -32.10
C ILE A 33 -48.21 -31.20 -31.84
N ASP A 34 -49.01 -30.69 -30.94
CA ASP A 34 -48.91 -29.29 -30.51
C ASP A 34 -47.65 -29.11 -29.62
N ARG A 35 -46.72 -28.28 -30.08
CA ARG A 35 -45.45 -27.96 -29.43
C ARG A 35 -45.39 -26.51 -28.96
N THR A 36 -46.53 -25.82 -28.89
CA THR A 36 -46.58 -24.38 -28.65
C THR A 36 -45.95 -24.03 -27.32
N ALA A 37 -46.36 -24.71 -26.21
CA ALA A 37 -45.80 -24.43 -24.90
C ALA A 37 -44.29 -24.70 -24.80
N GLU A 38 -43.82 -25.81 -25.41
CA GLU A 38 -42.40 -26.17 -25.42
C GLU A 38 -41.57 -25.15 -26.22
N THR A 39 -42.10 -24.71 -27.37
CA THR A 39 -41.40 -23.73 -28.22
C THR A 39 -41.34 -22.34 -27.59
N ILE A 40 -42.43 -21.89 -26.95
CA ILE A 40 -42.45 -20.62 -26.22
C ILE A 40 -41.47 -20.66 -25.05
N LEU A 41 -41.49 -21.74 -24.25
CA LEU A 41 -40.58 -21.91 -23.14
C LEU A 41 -39.12 -21.93 -23.59
N LYS A 42 -38.84 -22.57 -24.70
CA LYS A 42 -37.50 -22.61 -25.30
C LYS A 42 -37.05 -21.21 -25.74
N GLN A 43 -37.91 -20.43 -26.38
CA GLN A 43 -37.62 -19.06 -26.80
C GLN A 43 -37.40 -18.13 -25.60
N GLU A 44 -38.21 -18.25 -24.53
CA GLU A 44 -38.05 -17.51 -23.30
C GLU A 44 -36.71 -17.84 -22.62
N ASN A 45 -36.34 -19.13 -22.54
CA ASN A 45 -35.07 -19.57 -22.00
C ASN A 45 -33.89 -19.05 -22.82
N GLU A 46 -33.95 -19.12 -24.15
CA GLU A 46 -32.90 -18.58 -25.02
C GLU A 46 -32.73 -17.07 -24.80
N LYS A 47 -33.84 -16.32 -24.67
CA LYS A 47 -33.81 -14.90 -24.37
C LYS A 47 -33.22 -14.60 -22.98
N LEU A 48 -33.58 -15.42 -21.99
CA LEU A 48 -33.06 -15.28 -20.62
C LEU A 48 -31.56 -15.55 -20.57
N ILE A 49 -31.09 -16.58 -21.28
CA ILE A 49 -29.66 -16.91 -21.40
C ILE A 49 -28.90 -15.75 -22.06
N SER A 50 -29.44 -15.17 -23.13
CA SER A 50 -28.81 -14.01 -23.79
C SER A 50 -28.70 -12.80 -22.86
N LEU A 51 -29.79 -12.47 -22.13
CA LEU A 51 -29.79 -11.37 -21.16
C LEU A 51 -28.81 -11.62 -20.00
N ASN A 52 -28.75 -12.85 -19.50
CA ASN A 52 -27.80 -13.21 -18.44
C ASN A 52 -26.35 -13.09 -18.95
N GLN A 53 -26.07 -13.50 -20.19
CA GLN A 53 -24.74 -13.35 -20.78
C GLN A 53 -24.35 -11.89 -20.92
N GLU A 54 -25.23 -11.04 -21.43
CA GLU A 54 -24.98 -9.60 -21.55
C GLU A 54 -24.75 -8.95 -20.17
N ALA A 55 -25.55 -9.32 -19.15
CA ALA A 55 -25.37 -8.84 -17.78
C ALA A 55 -24.03 -9.31 -17.19
N TYR A 56 -23.65 -10.56 -17.41
CA TYR A 56 -22.37 -11.12 -16.97
C TYR A 56 -21.18 -10.39 -17.60
N ASP A 57 -21.21 -10.17 -18.91
CA ASP A 57 -20.14 -9.47 -19.63
C ASP A 57 -20.03 -8.01 -19.16
N SER A 58 -21.17 -7.32 -18.97
CA SER A 58 -21.21 -5.97 -18.41
C SER A 58 -20.64 -5.91 -16.98
N LEU A 59 -20.96 -6.90 -16.14
CA LEU A 59 -20.43 -6.99 -14.77
C LEU A 59 -18.92 -7.23 -14.77
N LYS A 60 -18.44 -8.12 -15.63
CA LYS A 60 -17.02 -8.41 -15.81
C LYS A 60 -16.23 -7.16 -16.22
N ASP A 61 -16.75 -6.39 -17.18
CA ASP A 61 -16.10 -5.14 -17.61
C ASP A 61 -16.08 -4.09 -16.50
N LYS A 62 -17.18 -3.97 -15.74
CA LYS A 62 -17.24 -3.05 -14.59
C LYS A 62 -16.23 -3.46 -13.50
N ASN A 63 -16.13 -4.75 -13.18
CA ASN A 63 -15.17 -5.23 -12.19
C ASN A 63 -13.73 -4.97 -12.63
N ALA A 64 -13.37 -5.27 -13.88
CA ALA A 64 -12.05 -4.98 -14.43
C ALA A 64 -11.72 -3.48 -14.39
N ARG A 65 -12.71 -2.62 -14.62
CA ARG A 65 -12.55 -1.17 -14.50
C ARG A 65 -12.34 -0.72 -13.05
N LEU A 66 -13.11 -1.31 -12.11
CA LEU A 66 -12.96 -1.02 -10.67
C LEU A 66 -11.58 -1.44 -10.16
N GLU A 67 -11.11 -2.64 -10.51
CA GLU A 67 -9.76 -3.11 -10.17
C GLU A 67 -8.68 -2.17 -10.71
N LYS A 68 -8.82 -1.71 -11.95
CA LYS A 68 -7.87 -0.78 -12.56
C LYS A 68 -7.84 0.57 -11.85
N ILE A 69 -9.00 1.09 -11.42
CA ILE A 69 -9.09 2.33 -10.65
C ILE A 69 -8.50 2.12 -9.26
N SER A 70 -8.86 1.03 -8.57
CA SER A 70 -8.35 0.66 -7.26
C SER A 70 -6.82 0.56 -7.25
N ASN A 71 -6.23 -0.14 -8.23
CA ASN A 71 -4.79 -0.27 -8.39
C ASN A 71 -4.08 1.09 -8.69
N ARG A 72 -4.77 2.02 -9.34
CA ARG A 72 -4.25 3.38 -9.53
C ARG A 72 -4.28 4.16 -8.22
N LEU A 73 -5.38 4.11 -7.47
CA LEU A 73 -5.51 4.79 -6.18
C LEU A 73 -4.52 4.25 -5.14
N ALA A 74 -4.23 2.95 -5.17
CA ALA A 74 -3.22 2.32 -4.31
C ALA A 74 -1.84 2.98 -4.40
N LYS A 75 -1.49 3.61 -5.53
CA LYS A 75 -0.21 4.31 -5.70
C LYS A 75 -0.15 5.67 -4.99
N TYR A 76 -1.28 6.23 -4.61
CA TYR A 76 -1.37 7.53 -3.92
C TYR A 76 -1.59 7.39 -2.41
N LEU A 77 -1.75 6.16 -1.93
CA LEU A 77 -1.96 5.83 -0.52
C LEU A 77 -0.84 4.91 -0.04
N SER A 78 -0.47 5.01 1.24
CA SER A 78 0.39 3.96 1.79
C SER A 78 -0.35 2.61 1.77
N PRO A 79 0.34 1.48 1.55
CA PRO A 79 -0.30 0.16 1.51
C PRO A 79 -1.13 -0.16 2.75
N GLN A 80 -0.68 0.29 3.93
CA GLN A 80 -1.40 0.09 5.18
C GLN A 80 -2.72 0.87 5.22
N ILE A 81 -2.72 2.11 4.69
CA ILE A 81 -3.92 2.95 4.61
C ILE A 81 -4.88 2.37 3.56
N TYR A 82 -4.35 1.97 2.39
CA TYR A 82 -5.14 1.32 1.36
C TYR A 82 -5.87 0.09 1.90
N LYS A 83 -5.14 -0.81 2.57
CA LYS A 83 -5.69 -2.01 3.19
C LYS A 83 -6.79 -1.67 4.20
N ASN A 84 -6.56 -0.68 5.06
CA ASN A 84 -7.53 -0.26 6.06
C ASN A 84 -8.82 0.33 5.44
N ILE A 85 -8.73 1.05 4.34
CA ILE A 85 -9.89 1.65 3.65
C ILE A 85 -10.69 0.61 2.85
N PHE A 86 -10.02 -0.32 2.17
CA PHE A 86 -10.66 -1.23 1.22
C PHE A 86 -10.96 -2.62 1.78
N GLU A 87 -10.29 -3.04 2.85
CA GLU A 87 -10.47 -4.37 3.45
C GLU A 87 -11.25 -4.33 4.78
N SER A 88 -11.45 -3.15 5.40
CA SER A 88 -12.25 -3.04 6.61
C SER A 88 -13.72 -2.75 6.25
N ASP A 89 -14.64 -3.58 6.73
CA ASP A 89 -16.09 -3.43 6.59
C ASP A 89 -16.68 -2.25 7.41
N THR A 90 -15.85 -1.48 8.10
CA THR A 90 -16.30 -0.34 8.91
C THR A 90 -16.31 0.92 8.05
N GLU A 91 -17.47 1.56 7.93
CA GLU A 91 -17.55 2.94 7.44
C GLU A 91 -16.59 3.81 8.26
N HIS A 92 -15.52 4.27 7.61
CA HIS A 92 -14.53 5.16 8.24
C HIS A 92 -15.17 6.54 8.45
N THR A 93 -15.84 6.68 9.57
CA THR A 93 -16.16 7.99 10.15
C THR A 93 -14.84 8.69 10.49
N ASN A 94 -14.87 10.04 10.61
CA ASN A 94 -13.72 10.88 10.98
C ASN A 94 -13.19 10.51 12.40
N GLU A 95 -12.72 9.29 12.56
CA GLU A 95 -12.19 8.80 13.82
C GLU A 95 -10.70 9.11 13.89
N TYR A 96 -10.32 9.81 14.95
CA TYR A 96 -8.94 9.99 15.36
C TYR A 96 -8.72 9.34 16.72
N LYS A 97 -7.54 8.76 16.91
CA LYS A 97 -7.18 8.04 18.15
C LYS A 97 -5.91 8.65 18.74
N ARG A 98 -5.86 8.76 20.06
CA ARG A 98 -4.64 9.14 20.76
C ARG A 98 -3.83 7.88 21.08
N LYS A 99 -2.66 7.77 20.45
CA LYS A 99 -1.73 6.65 20.62
C LYS A 99 -0.32 7.12 20.91
N LYS A 100 0.48 6.26 21.55
CA LYS A 100 1.94 6.45 21.58
C LYS A 100 2.51 5.86 20.30
N LEU A 101 3.16 6.69 19.49
CA LEU A 101 3.74 6.33 18.21
C LEU A 101 5.22 6.70 18.20
N THR A 102 5.99 6.04 17.36
CA THR A 102 7.34 6.49 17.01
C THR A 102 7.29 7.16 15.65
N VAL A 103 7.73 8.39 15.58
CA VAL A 103 7.72 9.27 14.42
C VAL A 103 9.14 9.46 13.92
N PHE A 104 9.31 9.27 12.63
CA PHE A 104 10.54 9.47 11.88
C PHE A 104 10.36 10.65 10.92
N PHE A 105 11.36 11.50 10.86
CA PHE A 105 11.46 12.60 9.90
C PHE A 105 12.85 12.59 9.27
N SER A 106 12.92 12.69 7.95
CA SER A 106 14.19 12.83 7.24
C SER A 106 14.13 13.90 6.17
N ASP A 107 15.26 14.48 5.84
CA ASP A 107 15.41 15.55 4.85
C ASP A 107 16.80 15.49 4.19
N ILE A 108 16.90 15.87 2.93
CA ILE A 108 18.17 15.94 2.20
C ILE A 108 18.83 17.27 2.50
N LYS A 109 20.04 17.24 3.05
CA LYS A 109 20.81 18.46 3.33
C LYS A 109 21.22 19.17 2.04
N GLY A 110 20.83 20.45 1.91
CA GLY A 110 21.17 21.27 0.77
C GLY A 110 20.36 20.95 -0.49
N PHE A 111 19.16 20.35 -0.33
CA PHE A 111 18.33 19.98 -1.49
C PHE A 111 17.91 21.20 -2.33
N THR A 112 17.67 22.36 -1.72
CA THR A 112 17.32 23.58 -2.45
C THR A 112 18.46 23.98 -3.40
N GLU A 113 19.69 24.01 -2.92
CA GLU A 113 20.86 24.34 -3.72
C GLU A 113 21.11 23.28 -4.81
N LEU A 114 20.89 22.00 -4.48
CA LEU A 114 20.98 20.90 -5.45
C LEU A 114 19.93 21.05 -6.54
N SER A 115 18.69 21.36 -6.17
CA SER A 115 17.57 21.52 -7.12
C SER A 115 17.78 22.71 -8.07
N ASP A 116 18.41 23.78 -7.60
CA ASP A 116 18.71 24.95 -8.41
C ASP A 116 19.90 24.72 -9.37
N SER A 117 20.76 23.73 -9.07
CA SER A 117 21.98 23.45 -9.85
C SER A 117 21.79 22.39 -10.93
N LEU A 118 20.74 21.57 -10.86
CA LEU A 118 20.49 20.45 -11.77
C LEU A 118 19.45 20.78 -12.84
N ASP A 119 19.56 20.07 -13.97
CA ASP A 119 18.50 20.05 -14.96
C ASP A 119 17.21 19.47 -14.34
N PRO A 120 16.02 20.06 -14.61
CA PRO A 120 14.78 19.61 -14.00
C PRO A 120 14.41 18.13 -14.26
N ASP A 121 14.72 17.60 -15.44
CA ASP A 121 14.43 16.22 -15.78
C ASP A 121 15.35 15.26 -14.99
N LEU A 122 16.63 15.61 -14.88
CA LEU A 122 17.58 14.85 -14.06
C LEU A 122 17.21 14.92 -12.57
N LEU A 123 16.84 16.09 -12.08
CA LEU A 123 16.37 16.23 -10.69
C LEU A 123 15.16 15.33 -10.41
N ALA A 124 14.18 15.30 -11.34
CA ALA A 124 12.99 14.45 -11.20
C ALA A 124 13.34 12.96 -11.19
N GLU A 125 14.28 12.52 -12.00
CA GLU A 125 14.79 11.15 -12.01
C GLU A 125 15.42 10.79 -10.67
N LEU A 126 16.38 11.58 -10.22
CA LEU A 126 17.12 11.33 -8.98
C LEU A 126 16.23 11.34 -7.73
N ILE A 127 15.30 12.30 -7.63
CA ILE A 127 14.40 12.35 -6.47
C ILE A 127 13.41 11.17 -6.48
N ASN A 128 12.96 10.72 -7.64
CA ASN A 128 12.11 9.55 -7.74
C ASN A 128 12.85 8.27 -7.34
N ASP A 129 14.10 8.11 -7.72
CA ASP A 129 14.94 6.99 -7.31
C ASP A 129 15.17 6.99 -5.80
N TYR A 130 15.48 8.15 -5.23
CA TYR A 130 15.60 8.32 -3.79
C TYR A 130 14.31 7.96 -3.06
N LEU A 131 13.19 8.59 -3.42
CA LEU A 131 11.90 8.34 -2.76
C LEU A 131 11.44 6.89 -2.92
N SER A 132 11.69 6.26 -4.07
CA SER A 132 11.38 4.85 -4.29
C SER A 132 12.19 3.94 -3.37
N ALA A 133 13.50 4.15 -3.29
CA ALA A 133 14.38 3.36 -2.42
C ALA A 133 14.02 3.55 -0.93
N MET A 134 13.71 4.78 -0.49
CA MET A 134 13.30 5.06 0.89
C MET A 134 11.92 4.44 1.20
N THR A 135 11.00 4.48 0.25
CA THR A 135 9.67 3.85 0.36
C THR A 135 9.80 2.35 0.57
N ASP A 136 10.59 1.66 -0.25
CA ASP A 136 10.79 0.22 -0.15
C ASP A 136 11.37 -0.18 1.23
N ILE A 137 12.32 0.60 1.73
CA ILE A 137 12.90 0.38 3.06
C ILE A 137 11.86 0.62 4.15
N ALA A 138 11.06 1.70 4.07
CA ALA A 138 10.03 1.99 5.05
C ALA A 138 8.99 0.87 5.13
N LEU A 139 8.48 0.42 4.00
CA LEU A 139 7.51 -0.68 3.92
C LEU A 139 8.08 -2.00 4.43
N LYS A 140 9.31 -2.32 4.06
CA LYS A 140 10.00 -3.55 4.54
C LYS A 140 10.13 -3.61 6.06
N HIS A 141 10.29 -2.47 6.73
CA HIS A 141 10.37 -2.37 8.18
C HIS A 141 9.00 -2.19 8.87
N GLY A 142 7.91 -2.12 8.11
CA GLY A 142 6.55 -1.96 8.64
C GLY A 142 6.22 -0.51 9.03
N GLY A 143 6.93 0.47 8.47
CA GLY A 143 6.64 1.88 8.65
C GLY A 143 5.43 2.32 7.83
N THR A 144 4.58 3.14 8.40
CA THR A 144 3.47 3.81 7.71
C THR A 144 3.97 5.15 7.18
N ILE A 145 4.08 5.27 5.86
CA ILE A 145 4.45 6.53 5.22
C ILE A 145 3.25 7.48 5.30
N ASP A 146 3.43 8.60 5.96
CA ASP A 146 2.42 9.66 6.03
C ASP A 146 2.41 10.46 4.72
N LYS A 147 3.51 11.14 4.44
CA LYS A 147 3.66 11.96 3.23
C LYS A 147 5.11 12.30 2.93
N PHE A 148 5.32 12.73 1.70
CA PHE A 148 6.51 13.43 1.27
C PHE A 148 6.26 14.94 1.32
N ILE A 149 7.24 15.71 1.80
CA ILE A 149 7.20 17.17 1.87
C ILE A 149 8.44 17.68 1.12
N GLY A 150 8.31 17.82 -0.21
CA GLY A 150 9.49 17.98 -1.07
C GLY A 150 10.35 16.72 -1.04
N ASP A 151 11.58 16.86 -0.58
CA ASP A 151 12.53 15.77 -0.35
C ASP A 151 12.44 15.15 1.05
N ALA A 152 11.71 15.79 1.96
CA ALA A 152 11.51 15.28 3.31
C ALA A 152 10.49 14.13 3.34
N ILE A 153 10.72 13.18 4.24
CA ILE A 153 9.87 11.99 4.40
C ILE A 153 9.39 11.91 5.85
N LEU A 154 8.08 11.83 6.03
CA LEU A 154 7.44 11.57 7.31
C LEU A 154 6.92 10.14 7.35
N VAL A 155 7.40 9.36 8.32
CA VAL A 155 7.00 7.98 8.58
C VAL A 155 6.64 7.82 10.05
N PHE A 156 5.67 6.99 10.37
CA PHE A 156 5.38 6.64 11.75
C PHE A 156 5.19 5.12 11.93
N PHE A 157 5.36 4.66 13.18
CA PHE A 157 5.20 3.28 13.60
C PHE A 157 4.23 3.20 14.78
N GLY A 158 3.43 2.11 14.83
CA GLY A 158 2.47 1.87 15.89
C GLY A 158 1.02 2.09 15.47
N ASP A 159 0.76 2.45 14.22
CA ASP A 159 -0.56 2.57 13.60
C ASP A 159 -0.46 2.42 12.07
N PRO A 160 -1.40 1.76 11.40
CA PRO A 160 -2.53 0.98 11.93
C PRO A 160 -2.12 -0.29 12.65
N GLU A 161 -0.97 -0.85 12.33
CA GLU A 161 -0.41 -2.06 12.94
C GLU A 161 0.66 -1.70 13.99
N SER A 162 0.72 -2.47 15.09
CA SER A 162 1.71 -2.29 16.16
C SER A 162 2.12 -3.64 16.74
N GLU A 163 3.42 -3.80 16.96
CA GLU A 163 3.97 -4.93 17.71
C GLU A 163 4.36 -4.53 19.14
N GLY A 164 3.93 -3.36 19.58
CA GLY A 164 4.23 -2.76 20.87
C GLY A 164 5.35 -1.71 20.79
N LEU A 165 5.23 -0.69 21.65
CA LEU A 165 5.99 0.56 21.57
C LEU A 165 7.51 0.37 21.41
N LYS A 166 8.11 -0.58 22.16
CA LYS A 166 9.54 -0.86 22.07
C LYS A 166 9.94 -1.45 20.70
N LYS A 167 9.14 -2.40 20.18
CA LYS A 167 9.41 -3.01 18.88
C LYS A 167 9.20 -2.02 17.74
N ASP A 168 8.16 -1.21 17.83
CA ASP A 168 7.86 -0.16 16.85
C ASP A 168 9.01 0.86 16.79
N ALA A 169 9.52 1.31 17.95
CA ALA A 169 10.69 2.18 18.02
C ALA A 169 11.96 1.52 17.47
N SER A 170 12.18 0.23 17.76
CA SER A 170 13.32 -0.52 17.25
C SER A 170 13.28 -0.68 15.73
N LYS A 171 12.12 -0.99 15.18
CA LYS A 171 11.91 -1.07 13.72
C LYS A 171 12.14 0.28 13.06
N CYS A 172 11.68 1.37 13.69
CA CYS A 172 11.91 2.73 13.20
C CYS A 172 13.41 3.07 13.12
N LEU A 173 14.18 2.79 14.18
CA LEU A 173 15.62 3.03 14.16
C LEU A 173 16.35 2.12 13.16
N SER A 174 15.97 0.84 13.07
CA SER A 174 16.53 -0.08 12.08
C SER A 174 16.24 0.36 10.64
N MET A 175 15.05 0.90 10.38
CA MET A 175 14.68 1.54 9.11
C MET A 175 15.61 2.75 8.83
N ALA A 176 15.80 3.63 9.81
CA ALA A 176 16.64 4.82 9.68
C ALA A 176 18.10 4.44 9.32
N ILE A 177 18.65 3.42 9.97
CA ILE A 177 19.98 2.88 9.66
C ILE A 177 20.05 2.34 8.23
N ALA A 178 19.06 1.54 7.82
CA ALA A 178 18.99 1.00 6.48
C ALA A 178 18.87 2.11 5.42
N MET A 179 18.11 3.18 5.71
CA MET A 179 18.01 4.35 4.85
C MET A 179 19.34 5.09 4.70
N GLN A 180 20.09 5.32 5.80
CA GLN A 180 21.41 5.96 5.72
C GLN A 180 22.41 5.13 4.90
N ASN A 181 22.37 3.81 5.02
CA ASN A 181 23.21 2.93 4.21
C ASN A 181 22.82 3.04 2.73
N LYS A 182 21.54 3.04 2.41
CA LYS A 182 21.05 3.18 1.03
C LYS A 182 21.38 4.54 0.43
N VAL A 183 21.28 5.62 1.21
CA VAL A 183 21.71 6.96 0.82
C VAL A 183 23.20 6.97 0.42
N THR A 184 24.04 6.24 1.16
CA THR A 184 25.47 6.13 0.82
C THR A 184 25.71 5.42 -0.52
N GLU A 185 24.88 4.40 -0.84
CA GLU A 185 24.93 3.72 -2.15
C GLU A 185 24.46 4.65 -3.28
N LEU A 186 23.33 5.34 -3.08
CA LEU A 186 22.79 6.29 -4.04
C LEU A 186 23.74 7.46 -4.28
N ASP A 187 24.38 8.01 -3.23
CA ASP A 187 25.37 9.06 -3.35
C ASP A 187 26.53 8.66 -4.29
N LYS A 188 26.98 7.42 -4.15
CA LYS A 188 28.03 6.90 -5.03
C LYS A 188 27.56 6.79 -6.49
N SER A 189 26.40 6.19 -6.72
CA SER A 189 25.83 6.05 -8.07
C SER A 189 25.60 7.42 -8.72
N TRP A 190 25.00 8.38 -8.00
CA TRP A 190 24.73 9.71 -8.53
C TRP A 190 26.00 10.45 -8.94
N ARG A 191 27.10 10.29 -8.20
CA ARG A 191 28.41 10.87 -8.56
C ARG A 191 29.02 10.20 -9.79
N GLU A 192 28.96 8.86 -9.85
CA GLU A 192 29.58 8.08 -10.93
C GLU A 192 28.80 8.21 -12.24
N ASP A 193 27.45 8.15 -12.17
CA ASP A 193 26.60 8.10 -13.36
C ASP A 193 26.23 9.49 -13.90
N HIS A 194 26.08 10.49 -13.00
CA HIS A 194 25.60 11.83 -13.36
C HIS A 194 26.60 12.97 -13.07
N GLY A 195 27.78 12.65 -12.53
CA GLY A 195 28.83 13.66 -12.26
C GLY A 195 28.48 14.69 -11.20
N ILE A 196 27.57 14.36 -10.26
CA ILE A 196 27.12 15.28 -9.21
C ILE A 196 28.24 15.49 -8.20
N ALA A 197 28.70 16.73 -8.10
CA ALA A 197 29.86 17.08 -7.25
C ALA A 197 29.54 17.01 -5.76
N GLU A 198 28.36 17.53 -5.36
CA GLU A 198 27.89 17.47 -3.98
C GLU A 198 27.11 16.20 -3.73
N GLY A 199 27.59 15.41 -2.74
CA GLY A 199 27.00 14.13 -2.45
C GLY A 199 25.66 14.22 -1.71
N LEU A 200 24.83 13.22 -1.93
CA LEU A 200 23.57 13.04 -1.23
C LEU A 200 23.81 12.79 0.26
N LYS A 201 23.24 13.63 1.10
CA LYS A 201 23.38 13.57 2.55
C LYS A 201 22.01 13.75 3.20
N VAL A 202 21.59 12.81 4.01
CA VAL A 202 20.31 12.86 4.72
C VAL A 202 20.52 13.06 6.20
N ARG A 203 19.65 13.85 6.80
CA ARG A 203 19.52 14.07 8.26
C ARG A 203 18.27 13.33 8.72
N ILE A 204 18.31 12.77 9.93
CA ILE A 204 17.20 11.98 10.46
C ILE A 204 16.93 12.36 11.92
N GLY A 205 15.65 12.62 12.21
CA GLY A 205 15.13 12.83 13.55
C GLY A 205 14.06 11.82 13.92
N ILE A 206 14.15 11.19 15.09
CA ILE A 206 13.18 10.20 15.59
C ILE A 206 12.67 10.61 16.97
N SER A 207 11.36 10.59 17.15
CA SER A 207 10.72 10.89 18.44
C SER A 207 9.60 9.91 18.74
N THR A 208 9.50 9.45 19.98
CA THR A 208 8.43 8.58 20.46
C THR A 208 7.59 9.29 21.49
N GLY A 209 6.28 9.27 21.35
CA GLY A 209 5.38 9.92 22.29
C GLY A 209 3.92 9.87 21.86
N TYR A 210 3.07 10.59 22.60
CA TYR A 210 1.65 10.65 22.27
C TYR A 210 1.39 11.51 21.04
N CYS A 211 0.69 10.91 20.09
CA CYS A 211 0.17 11.54 18.89
C CYS A 211 -1.34 11.34 18.79
N THR A 212 -1.99 12.17 18.02
CA THR A 212 -3.34 11.91 17.52
C THR A 212 -3.22 11.46 16.08
N VAL A 213 -3.65 10.24 15.78
CA VAL A 213 -3.59 9.62 14.44
C VAL A 213 -4.99 9.34 13.96
N GLY A 214 -5.23 9.53 12.68
CA GLY A 214 -6.53 9.30 12.04
C GLY A 214 -6.76 10.20 10.83
N ASN A 215 -8.03 10.33 10.46
CA ASN A 215 -8.46 11.11 9.32
C ASN A 215 -8.62 12.59 9.71
N PHE A 216 -7.85 13.46 9.06
CA PHE A 216 -7.91 14.91 9.26
C PHE A 216 -8.14 15.62 7.93
N GLY A 217 -8.98 16.64 7.94
CA GLY A 217 -9.20 17.45 6.75
C GLY A 217 -10.61 18.02 6.67
N SER A 218 -11.07 18.19 5.44
CA SER A 218 -12.41 18.70 5.12
C SER A 218 -13.25 17.60 4.48
N VAL A 219 -14.54 17.90 4.23
CA VAL A 219 -15.45 17.00 3.48
C VAL A 219 -14.93 16.66 2.07
N GLN A 220 -14.12 17.56 1.50
CA GLN A 220 -13.61 17.42 0.11
C GLN A 220 -12.21 16.78 0.04
N ARG A 221 -11.43 16.86 1.14
CA ARG A 221 -10.08 16.32 1.21
C ARG A 221 -9.75 15.84 2.61
N VAL A 222 -9.42 14.59 2.74
CA VAL A 222 -9.06 13.93 3.99
C VAL A 222 -7.67 13.30 3.82
N ASP A 223 -6.80 13.55 4.80
CA ASP A 223 -5.49 12.89 4.90
C ASP A 223 -5.48 12.03 6.16
N TYR A 224 -5.09 10.77 6.03
CA TYR A 224 -4.76 9.96 7.19
C TYR A 224 -3.36 10.32 7.64
N THR A 225 -3.23 10.94 8.82
CA THR A 225 -1.97 11.54 9.27
C THR A 225 -1.84 11.53 10.80
N VAL A 226 -0.66 11.88 11.26
CA VAL A 226 -0.36 12.03 12.68
C VAL A 226 -0.15 13.49 13.05
N LEU A 227 -0.72 13.91 14.18
CA LEU A 227 -0.56 15.25 14.74
C LEU A 227 -0.09 15.17 16.19
N GLY A 228 0.75 16.12 16.58
CA GLY A 228 1.19 16.25 17.97
C GLY A 228 2.59 16.82 18.15
N SER A 229 2.95 17.12 19.39
CA SER A 229 4.29 17.61 19.75
C SER A 229 5.41 16.62 19.41
N THR A 230 5.10 15.32 19.42
CA THR A 230 6.04 14.26 19.02
C THR A 230 6.46 14.38 17.56
N VAL A 231 5.52 14.71 16.66
CA VAL A 231 5.81 14.94 15.23
C VAL A 231 6.71 16.17 15.07
N ASN A 232 6.36 17.25 15.76
CA ASN A 232 7.16 18.48 15.75
C ASN A 232 8.57 18.22 16.31
N LEU A 233 8.70 17.39 17.35
CA LEU A 233 10.00 17.05 17.92
C LEU A 233 10.87 16.27 16.94
N ALA A 234 10.31 15.27 16.25
CA ALA A 234 11.04 14.52 15.21
C ALA A 234 11.58 15.46 14.11
N SER A 235 10.74 16.37 13.60
CA SER A 235 11.17 17.38 12.62
C SER A 235 12.23 18.34 13.16
N ARG A 236 12.14 18.77 14.44
CA ARG A 236 13.16 19.65 15.02
C ARG A 236 14.48 18.93 15.26
N LEU A 237 14.45 17.66 15.65
CA LEU A 237 15.66 16.84 15.77
C LEU A 237 16.33 16.65 14.40
N GLU A 238 15.55 16.38 13.35
CA GLU A 238 16.06 16.33 11.98
C GLU A 238 16.77 17.64 11.62
N SER A 239 16.12 18.79 11.85
CA SER A 239 16.66 20.11 11.46
C SER A 239 18.00 20.46 12.10
N ILE A 240 18.28 19.98 13.33
CA ILE A 240 19.55 20.19 14.04
C ILE A 240 20.54 19.05 13.85
N CYS A 241 20.10 17.93 13.23
CA CYS A 241 20.92 16.76 12.99
C CYS A 241 22.05 17.06 11.99
N GLN A 242 23.24 16.54 12.24
CA GLN A 242 24.32 16.61 11.25
C GLN A 242 24.04 15.63 10.09
N PRO A 243 24.53 15.94 8.89
CA PRO A 243 24.41 15.05 7.75
C PRO A 243 24.98 13.66 8.03
N LYS A 244 24.24 12.61 7.62
CA LYS A 244 24.56 11.18 7.82
C LYS A 244 24.36 10.68 9.26
N GLU A 245 23.84 11.51 10.16
CA GLU A 245 23.55 11.12 11.52
C GLU A 245 22.07 10.82 11.73
N ILE A 246 21.76 10.23 12.90
CA ILE A 246 20.40 9.97 13.39
C ILE A 246 20.31 10.50 14.81
N LEU A 247 19.42 11.46 15.02
CA LEU A 247 19.11 11.97 16.34
C LEU A 247 17.78 11.39 16.86
N VAL A 248 17.76 10.99 18.11
CA VAL A 248 16.55 10.48 18.76
C VAL A 248 16.18 11.30 19.98
N ALA A 249 14.88 11.39 20.26
CA ALA A 249 14.34 12.01 21.47
C ALA A 249 14.67 11.19 22.72
N PRO A 250 14.68 11.82 23.94
CA PRO A 250 14.93 11.12 25.19
C PRO A 250 14.05 9.88 25.41
N GLU A 251 12.77 9.98 25.10
CA GLU A 251 11.82 8.87 25.25
C GLU A 251 12.15 7.69 24.33
N THR A 252 12.57 7.99 23.10
CA THR A 252 13.01 6.98 22.15
C THR A 252 14.28 6.29 22.62
N LYS A 253 15.24 7.07 23.13
CA LYS A 253 16.50 6.54 23.69
C LYS A 253 16.21 5.57 24.85
N VAL A 254 15.35 5.93 25.80
CA VAL A 254 15.00 5.07 26.95
C VAL A 254 14.43 3.72 26.51
N LEU A 255 13.64 3.70 25.43
CA LEU A 255 13.09 2.45 24.90
C LEU A 255 14.16 1.54 24.28
N LEU A 256 15.23 2.13 23.72
CA LEU A 256 16.18 1.46 22.84
C LEU A 256 17.58 1.28 23.45
N GLU A 257 17.91 1.91 24.59
CA GLU A 257 19.26 1.93 25.18
C GLU A 257 19.86 0.57 25.55
N LYS A 258 19.02 -0.47 25.65
CA LYS A 258 19.49 -1.84 25.90
C LYS A 258 20.02 -2.53 24.64
N ASP A 259 19.53 -2.10 23.49
CA ASP A 259 19.78 -2.77 22.21
C ASP A 259 20.69 -1.94 21.30
N PHE A 260 20.76 -0.61 21.52
CA PHE A 260 21.51 0.34 20.71
C PHE A 260 22.32 1.30 21.60
N LYS A 261 23.42 1.83 21.05
CA LYS A 261 24.25 2.81 21.75
C LYS A 261 23.90 4.23 21.31
N PHE A 262 23.86 5.12 22.27
CA PHE A 262 23.55 6.53 22.05
C PHE A 262 24.54 7.42 22.82
N GLU A 263 24.84 8.58 22.24
CA GLU A 263 25.61 9.65 22.89
C GLU A 263 24.72 10.86 23.10
N ALA A 264 24.69 11.37 24.31
CA ALA A 264 23.94 12.57 24.63
C ALA A 264 24.59 13.80 23.98
N GLN A 265 23.80 14.61 23.30
CA GLN A 265 24.22 15.89 22.76
C GLN A 265 23.93 17.03 23.76
N GLU A 266 24.41 18.23 23.48
CA GLU A 266 24.06 19.40 24.25
C GLU A 266 22.55 19.66 24.23
N ALA A 267 22.02 20.13 25.37
CA ALA A 267 20.61 20.48 25.47
C ALA A 267 20.30 21.69 24.59
N VAL A 268 19.29 21.55 23.72
CA VAL A 268 18.91 22.55 22.71
C VAL A 268 17.52 23.11 23.02
N SER A 269 17.37 24.42 22.98
CA SER A 269 16.05 25.08 23.00
C SER A 269 15.40 24.98 21.62
N LEU A 270 14.33 24.18 21.51
CA LEU A 270 13.61 23.97 20.27
C LEU A 270 12.34 24.83 20.22
N LYS A 271 12.05 25.40 19.06
CA LYS A 271 10.85 26.24 18.85
C LYS A 271 9.58 25.43 19.15
N GLY A 272 8.76 25.91 20.08
CA GLY A 272 7.51 25.28 20.50
C GLY A 272 7.65 24.34 21.71
N PHE A 273 8.83 24.24 22.30
CA PHE A 273 9.07 23.48 23.53
C PHE A 273 9.49 24.43 24.67
N ASN A 274 8.84 24.28 25.83
CA ASN A 274 9.07 25.17 26.98
C ASN A 274 10.39 24.86 27.72
N GLN A 275 10.91 23.65 27.55
CA GLN A 275 12.17 23.24 28.19
C GLN A 275 13.16 22.78 27.12
N PRO A 276 14.46 22.98 27.34
CA PRO A 276 15.49 22.43 26.48
C PRO A 276 15.37 20.89 26.39
N VAL A 277 15.58 20.38 25.21
CA VAL A 277 15.58 18.93 24.91
C VAL A 277 17.02 18.48 24.76
N VAL A 278 17.39 17.37 25.36
CA VAL A 278 18.68 16.71 25.17
C VAL A 278 18.50 15.71 24.04
N PRO A 279 19.03 15.94 22.81
CA PRO A 279 19.02 14.96 21.74
C PRO A 279 20.04 13.87 22.03
N TYR A 280 19.79 12.67 21.50
CA TYR A 280 20.72 11.56 21.56
C TYR A 280 21.10 11.11 20.16
N GLN A 281 22.40 11.13 19.87
CA GLN A 281 22.94 10.63 18.61
C GLN A 281 23.05 9.11 18.66
N TYR A 282 22.54 8.42 17.65
CA TYR A 282 22.80 7.01 17.46
C TYR A 282 24.26 6.79 17.05
N LEU A 283 24.94 5.89 17.75
CA LEU A 283 26.31 5.49 17.44
C LEU A 283 26.29 4.18 16.66
N ASP A 284 26.74 4.25 15.39
CA ASP A 284 26.90 3.07 14.54
C ASP A 284 27.89 2.09 15.22
N LEU A 285 27.42 0.92 15.58
CA LEU A 285 28.25 -0.19 15.97
C LEU A 285 28.88 -0.80 14.71
N LYS A 286 29.75 -0.06 14.02
CA LYS A 286 30.70 -0.69 13.13
C LYS A 286 31.58 -1.58 13.98
N GLU A 287 31.40 -2.88 13.82
CA GLU A 287 32.09 -3.98 14.49
C GLU A 287 31.42 -4.51 15.78
N THR A 288 30.36 -5.27 15.61
CA THR A 288 30.27 -6.55 16.30
C THR A 288 29.24 -7.47 15.63
N THR A 289 29.78 -8.57 15.15
CA THR A 289 29.12 -9.86 14.88
C THR A 289 28.01 -9.91 13.82
N SER A 290 28.38 -10.50 12.71
CA SER A 290 27.47 -11.34 11.92
C SER A 290 26.50 -12.06 12.86
N PRO A 291 25.21 -12.18 12.53
CA PRO A 291 24.33 -13.04 13.29
C PRO A 291 24.92 -14.44 13.28
N GLU A 292 25.38 -14.92 14.44
CA GLU A 292 25.59 -16.34 14.64
C GLU A 292 24.24 -17.00 14.31
N ILE A 293 24.24 -17.69 13.19
CA ILE A 293 23.20 -18.65 12.87
C ILE A 293 23.34 -19.70 13.99
N LEU A 294 22.44 -19.64 14.97
CA LEU A 294 22.23 -20.73 15.89
C LEU A 294 21.91 -21.94 15.03
N LYS A 295 22.94 -22.77 14.81
CA LYS A 295 22.77 -24.12 14.30
C LYS A 295 21.91 -24.82 15.34
N GLY A 296 20.63 -24.95 15.06
CA GLY A 296 19.75 -25.80 15.79
C GLY A 296 20.30 -27.23 15.72
N ASP A 297 20.55 -27.80 16.87
CA ASP A 297 20.88 -29.22 17.02
C ASP A 297 19.71 -30.01 16.40
N VAL A 298 20.05 -30.80 15.39
CA VAL A 298 19.18 -31.83 14.84
C VAL A 298 19.07 -32.89 15.91
N VAL A 299 17.97 -32.98 16.60
CA VAL A 299 17.64 -34.12 17.46
C VAL A 299 17.11 -35.20 16.56
N ASP A 300 17.96 -36.22 16.32
CA ASP A 300 17.54 -37.48 15.73
C ASP A 300 16.60 -38.18 16.73
N ILE A 301 15.34 -38.34 16.35
CA ILE A 301 14.42 -39.24 17.03
C ILE A 301 14.45 -40.57 16.27
N ILE A 302 14.94 -41.57 16.93
CA ILE A 302 14.86 -42.99 16.57
C ILE A 302 13.43 -43.47 16.84
#